data_8f006a12d61fb463a521e1856e397873
#
_entry.id   8f006a12d61fb463a521e1856e397873
#
_cell.length_a   1.000
_cell.length_b   1.000
_cell.length_c   1.000
_cell.angle_alpha   90.00
_cell.angle_beta   90.00
_cell.angle_gamma   90.00
#
_symmetry.space_group_name_H-M   'P 1'
#
loop_
_entity.id
_entity.type
_entity.pdbx_description
1 polymer ?
#
loop_
_entity_poly.entity_id
_entity_poly.type
_entity_poly.pdbx_seq_one_letter_code
_entity_poly.pdbx_strand_id
1 'polypeptide(L)'
;LWLFYAVPLVLATMILIFLRKQIKENADITRVKYKQANKVAKKRLKAAAEALKANNKDVFYAAIEQAAWTYLSDRLSIPTADLNKENISSILAQKGVSEAIIKEVMNVLSTAEFARYATATDHAMDDLYTATTNLINNLEDQKI
;
A
#
# COMPACT_ATOMS: atom_id res chain seq x y z
N LEU A 1 -51.07 24.09 -17.93
CA LEU A 1 -50.85 22.67 -18.32
C LEU A 1 -49.41 22.36 -18.74
N TRP A 2 -48.70 23.32 -19.30
CA TRP A 2 -47.31 23.16 -19.70
C TRP A 2 -46.34 23.14 -18.50
N LEU A 3 -46.69 23.86 -17.45
CA LEU A 3 -45.90 23.90 -16.21
C LEU A 3 -45.84 22.53 -15.51
N PHE A 4 -46.86 21.69 -15.63
CA PHE A 4 -46.88 20.36 -15.03
C PHE A 4 -45.89 19.38 -15.63
N TYR A 5 -45.51 19.55 -16.89
CA TYR A 5 -44.50 18.73 -17.57
C TYR A 5 -43.09 19.26 -17.44
N ALA A 6 -42.90 20.55 -17.14
CA ALA A 6 -41.61 21.18 -16.95
C ALA A 6 -40.94 20.80 -15.61
N VAL A 7 -41.74 20.65 -14.55
CA VAL A 7 -41.24 20.33 -13.19
C VAL A 7 -40.49 18.99 -13.12
N PRO A 8 -41.03 17.85 -13.62
CA PRO A 8 -40.29 16.58 -13.57
C PRO A 8 -39.05 16.57 -14.46
N LEU A 9 -39.05 17.35 -15.54
CA LEU A 9 -37.91 17.44 -16.45
C LEU A 9 -36.72 18.19 -15.80
N VAL A 10 -37.01 19.28 -15.09
CA VAL A 10 -36.01 20.03 -14.30
C VAL A 10 -35.46 19.22 -13.15
N LEU A 11 -36.30 18.47 -12.44
CA LEU A 11 -35.89 17.57 -11.37
C LEU A 11 -34.97 16.44 -11.90
N ALA A 12 -35.33 15.84 -13.03
CA ALA A 12 -34.50 14.79 -13.67
C ALA A 12 -33.12 15.30 -14.07
N THR A 13 -33.03 16.50 -14.67
CA THR A 13 -31.75 17.12 -15.03
C THR A 13 -30.92 17.48 -13.82
N MET A 14 -31.52 17.93 -12.74
CA MET A 14 -30.85 18.27 -11.48
C MET A 14 -30.25 17.03 -10.82
N ILE A 15 -30.98 15.93 -10.81
CA ILE A 15 -30.51 14.63 -10.29
C ILE A 15 -29.35 14.11 -11.14
N LEU A 16 -29.42 14.20 -12.47
CA LEU A 16 -28.35 13.77 -13.37
C LEU A 16 -27.06 14.58 -13.15
N ILE A 17 -27.17 15.88 -12.97
CA ILE A 17 -26.02 16.76 -12.69
C ILE A 17 -25.39 16.40 -11.34
N PHE A 18 -26.23 16.17 -10.33
CA PHE A 18 -25.76 15.77 -8.99
C PHE A 18 -25.02 14.43 -9.01
N LEU A 19 -25.60 13.43 -9.70
CA LEU A 19 -24.96 12.11 -9.81
C LEU A 19 -23.64 12.18 -10.59
N ARG A 20 -23.57 12.95 -11.67
CA ARG A 20 -22.31 13.15 -12.43
C ARG A 20 -21.23 13.83 -11.59
N LYS A 21 -21.60 14.82 -10.80
CA LYS A 21 -20.69 15.51 -9.90
C LYS A 21 -20.14 14.56 -8.83
N GLN A 22 -21.00 13.74 -8.25
CA GLN A 22 -20.61 12.77 -7.22
C GLN A 22 -19.67 11.68 -7.78
N ILE A 23 -19.92 11.19 -8.98
CA ILE A 23 -19.05 10.21 -9.66
C ILE A 23 -17.67 10.83 -9.96
N LYS A 24 -17.62 12.09 -10.39
CA LYS A 24 -16.37 12.79 -10.69
C LYS A 24 -15.53 13.04 -9.43
N GLU A 25 -16.15 13.44 -8.33
CA GLU A 25 -15.46 13.62 -7.04
C GLU A 25 -14.89 12.30 -6.51
N ASN A 26 -15.62 11.19 -6.61
CA ASN A 26 -15.14 9.87 -6.21
C ASN A 26 -13.97 9.39 -7.07
N ALA A 27 -13.97 9.67 -8.38
CA ALA A 27 -12.86 9.35 -9.27
C ALA A 27 -11.60 10.15 -8.93
N ASP A 28 -11.72 11.43 -8.58
CA ASP A 28 -10.60 12.28 -8.18
C ASP A 28 -10.00 11.84 -6.84
N ILE A 29 -10.81 11.44 -5.86
CA ILE A 29 -10.35 10.89 -4.58
C ILE A 29 -9.55 9.60 -4.80
N THR A 30 -10.00 8.71 -5.68
CA THR A 30 -9.29 7.47 -6.01
C THR A 30 -7.93 7.75 -6.66
N ARG A 31 -7.84 8.71 -7.57
CA ARG A 31 -6.58 9.15 -8.18
C ARG A 31 -5.60 9.74 -7.16
N VAL A 32 -6.09 10.58 -6.25
CA VAL A 32 -5.26 11.18 -5.18
C VAL A 32 -4.71 10.10 -4.26
N LYS A 33 -5.52 9.12 -3.85
CA LYS A 33 -5.08 7.98 -3.05
C LYS A 33 -4.01 7.15 -3.77
N TYR A 34 -4.15 6.91 -5.06
CA TYR A 34 -3.18 6.17 -5.87
C TYR A 34 -1.83 6.90 -5.95
N LYS A 35 -1.84 8.21 -6.15
CA LYS A 35 -0.62 9.03 -6.15
C LYS A 35 0.05 9.07 -4.77
N GLN A 36 -0.73 9.14 -3.70
CA GLN A 36 -0.21 9.11 -2.33
C GLN A 36 0.42 7.77 -1.98
N ALA A 37 -0.20 6.65 -2.38
CA ALA A 37 0.34 5.30 -2.17
C ALA A 37 1.72 5.16 -2.79
N ASN A 38 1.88 5.52 -4.06
CA ASN A 38 3.18 5.51 -4.73
C ASN A 38 4.21 6.42 -4.06
N LYS A 39 3.79 7.58 -3.57
CA LYS A 39 4.65 8.52 -2.87
C LYS A 39 5.13 7.97 -1.53
N VAL A 40 4.25 7.32 -0.76
CA VAL A 40 4.60 6.66 0.51
C VAL A 40 5.62 5.55 0.26
N ALA A 41 5.38 4.68 -0.70
CA ALA A 41 6.31 3.61 -1.06
C ALA A 41 7.69 4.16 -1.42
N LYS A 42 7.77 5.16 -2.29
CA LYS A 42 9.04 5.79 -2.68
C LYS A 42 9.77 6.41 -1.48
N LYS A 43 9.06 7.08 -0.60
CA LYS A 43 9.65 7.71 0.59
C LYS A 43 10.20 6.67 1.57
N ARG A 44 9.41 5.63 1.84
CA ARG A 44 9.78 4.57 2.78
C ARG A 44 10.92 3.70 2.27
N LEU A 45 11.01 3.50 0.96
CA LEU A 45 12.00 2.64 0.33
C LEU A 45 13.19 3.41 -0.25
N LYS A 46 13.34 4.69 0.05
CA LYS A 46 14.43 5.53 -0.47
C LYS A 46 15.81 4.96 -0.14
N ALA A 47 16.05 4.59 1.10
CA ALA A 47 17.31 4.00 1.53
C ALA A 47 17.58 2.66 0.83
N ALA A 48 16.54 1.83 0.67
CA ALA A 48 16.65 0.57 -0.07
C ALA A 48 16.94 0.80 -1.55
N ALA A 49 16.32 1.79 -2.18
CA ALA A 49 16.58 2.15 -3.58
C ALA A 49 18.03 2.61 -3.81
N GLU A 50 18.56 3.40 -2.89
CA GLU A 50 19.96 3.85 -2.95
C GLU A 50 20.93 2.68 -2.78
N ALA A 51 20.67 1.76 -1.86
CA ALA A 51 21.46 0.55 -1.67
C ALA A 51 21.38 -0.38 -2.88
N LEU A 52 20.22 -0.48 -3.53
CA LEU A 52 20.04 -1.25 -4.75
C LEU A 52 20.90 -0.71 -5.89
N LYS A 53 20.90 0.62 -6.09
CA LYS A 53 21.76 1.29 -7.11
C LYS A 53 23.23 1.09 -6.84
N ALA A 54 23.64 1.10 -5.57
CA ALA A 54 25.01 0.87 -5.15
C ALA A 54 25.40 -0.62 -5.15
N ASN A 55 24.46 -1.52 -5.43
CA ASN A 55 24.62 -2.96 -5.34
C ASN A 55 25.15 -3.43 -3.97
N ASN A 56 24.71 -2.74 -2.91
CA ASN A 56 25.09 -3.06 -1.54
C ASN A 56 24.03 -3.97 -0.92
N LYS A 57 24.28 -5.27 -0.98
CA LYS A 57 23.35 -6.32 -0.55
C LYS A 57 22.94 -6.19 0.92
N ASP A 58 23.91 -6.08 1.81
CA ASP A 58 23.63 -6.07 3.27
C ASP A 58 22.80 -4.87 3.69
N VAL A 59 23.16 -3.68 3.17
CA VAL A 59 22.41 -2.44 3.45
C VAL A 59 21.02 -2.50 2.83
N PHE A 60 20.90 -3.07 1.62
CA PHE A 60 19.61 -3.21 0.95
C PHE A 60 18.62 -4.05 1.75
N TYR A 61 18.99 -5.24 2.16
CA TYR A 61 18.10 -6.13 2.92
C TYR A 61 17.75 -5.57 4.29
N ALA A 62 18.70 -4.93 4.98
CA ALA A 62 18.45 -4.24 6.23
C ALA A 62 17.45 -3.08 6.05
N ALA A 63 17.60 -2.30 4.98
CA ALA A 63 16.71 -1.19 4.67
C ALA A 63 15.29 -1.65 4.33
N ILE A 64 15.15 -2.74 3.57
CA ILE A 64 13.83 -3.33 3.26
C ILE A 64 13.14 -3.81 4.54
N GLU A 65 13.84 -4.55 5.37
CA GLU A 65 13.30 -5.05 6.64
C GLU A 65 12.84 -3.90 7.55
N GLN A 66 13.69 -2.91 7.74
CA GLN A 66 13.38 -1.74 8.54
C GLN A 66 12.21 -0.94 7.97
N ALA A 67 12.19 -0.72 6.66
CA ALA A 67 11.10 -0.01 6.00
C ALA A 67 9.76 -0.72 6.17
N ALA A 68 9.74 -2.05 6.02
CA ALA A 68 8.53 -2.85 6.19
C ALA A 68 7.99 -2.78 7.62
N TRP A 69 8.84 -2.98 8.62
CA TRP A 69 8.42 -2.93 10.02
C TRP A 69 7.99 -1.52 10.45
N THR A 70 8.72 -0.50 10.05
CA THR A 70 8.37 0.90 10.36
C THR A 70 7.05 1.29 9.71
N TYR A 71 6.83 0.86 8.47
CA TYR A 71 5.57 1.09 7.78
C TYR A 71 4.38 0.42 8.49
N LEU A 72 4.52 -0.85 8.85
CA LEU A 72 3.48 -1.58 9.58
C LEU A 72 3.21 -0.97 10.95
N SER A 73 4.26 -0.57 11.67
CA SER A 73 4.14 0.13 12.95
C SER A 73 3.31 1.42 12.83
N ASP A 74 3.60 2.23 11.82
CA ASP A 74 2.89 3.48 11.60
C ASP A 74 1.43 3.24 11.20
N ARG A 75 1.18 2.28 10.32
CA ARG A 75 -0.20 1.97 9.88
C ARG A 75 -1.06 1.37 10.97
N LEU A 76 -0.50 0.54 11.81
CA LEU A 76 -1.21 -0.15 12.89
C LEU A 76 -1.23 0.66 14.19
N SER A 77 -0.46 1.73 14.27
CA SER A 77 -0.25 2.51 15.50
C SER A 77 0.25 1.65 16.66
N ILE A 78 1.13 0.70 16.36
CA ILE A 78 1.76 -0.20 17.33
C ILE A 78 3.27 0.01 17.26
N PRO A 79 3.99 0.21 18.39
CA PRO A 79 5.44 0.34 18.38
C PRO A 79 6.12 -0.86 17.72
N THR A 80 7.20 -0.61 16.98
CA THR A 80 7.96 -1.69 16.31
C THR A 80 8.48 -2.75 17.28
N ALA A 81 8.79 -2.36 18.52
CA ALA A 81 9.23 -3.29 19.57
C ALA A 81 8.16 -4.34 19.93
N ASP A 82 6.88 -4.02 19.71
CA ASP A 82 5.75 -4.91 20.00
C ASP A 82 5.32 -5.74 18.79
N LEU A 83 5.96 -5.55 17.63
CA LEU A 83 5.69 -6.28 16.40
C LEU A 83 6.76 -7.34 16.13
N ASN A 84 6.32 -8.53 15.75
CA ASN A 84 7.18 -9.63 15.30
C ASN A 84 6.45 -10.51 14.29
N LYS A 85 7.15 -11.44 13.67
CA LYS A 85 6.57 -12.36 12.68
C LYS A 85 5.45 -13.24 13.26
N GLU A 86 5.49 -13.54 14.54
CA GLU A 86 4.52 -14.41 15.20
C GLU A 86 3.17 -13.74 15.39
N ASN A 87 3.16 -12.42 15.68
CA ASN A 87 1.95 -11.67 15.97
C ASN A 87 1.40 -10.85 14.80
N ILE A 88 2.24 -10.47 13.83
CA ILE A 88 1.85 -9.54 12.74
C ILE A 88 0.69 -10.10 11.89
N SER A 89 0.71 -11.38 11.58
CA SER A 89 -0.36 -12.03 10.82
C SER A 89 -1.71 -11.92 11.54
N SER A 90 -1.73 -12.20 12.83
CA SER A 90 -2.91 -12.12 13.67
C SER A 90 -3.44 -10.68 13.79
N ILE A 91 -2.54 -9.72 14.00
CA ILE A 91 -2.90 -8.29 14.10
C ILE A 91 -3.51 -7.79 12.79
N LEU A 92 -2.92 -8.12 11.65
CA LEU A 92 -3.43 -7.74 10.34
C LEU A 92 -4.81 -8.36 10.06
N ALA A 93 -5.01 -9.62 10.43
CA ALA A 93 -6.30 -10.30 10.30
C ALA A 93 -7.38 -9.61 11.15
N GLN A 94 -7.06 -9.20 12.36
CA GLN A 94 -7.98 -8.47 13.24
C GLN A 94 -8.34 -7.09 12.68
N LYS A 95 -7.45 -6.47 11.93
CA LYS A 95 -7.70 -5.18 11.27
C LYS A 95 -8.47 -5.30 9.95
N GLY A 96 -8.81 -6.51 9.54
CA GLY A 96 -9.59 -6.75 8.32
C GLY A 96 -8.77 -6.79 7.03
N VAL A 97 -7.47 -6.96 7.13
CA VAL A 97 -6.59 -7.12 5.96
C VAL A 97 -6.84 -8.47 5.32
N SER A 98 -6.90 -8.52 3.98
CA SER A 98 -7.15 -9.77 3.25
C SER A 98 -6.01 -10.77 3.46
N GLU A 99 -6.34 -12.06 3.43
CA GLU A 99 -5.39 -13.14 3.59
C GLU A 99 -4.27 -13.11 2.54
N ALA A 100 -4.61 -12.75 1.31
CA ALA A 100 -3.63 -12.60 0.22
C ALA A 100 -2.56 -11.55 0.55
N ILE A 101 -2.95 -10.40 1.09
CA ILE A 101 -2.02 -9.34 1.49
C ILE A 101 -1.21 -9.76 2.71
N ILE A 102 -1.81 -10.46 3.67
CA ILE A 102 -1.07 -11.01 4.83
C ILE A 102 0.03 -11.97 4.37
N LYS A 103 -0.24 -12.82 3.38
CA LYS A 103 0.76 -13.69 2.78
C LYS A 103 1.90 -12.91 2.11
N GLU A 104 1.57 -11.82 1.41
CA GLU A 104 2.58 -10.93 0.83
C GLU A 104 3.47 -10.31 1.91
N VAL A 105 2.89 -9.84 3.01
CA VAL A 105 3.65 -9.30 4.15
C VAL A 105 4.62 -10.34 4.70
N MET A 106 4.14 -11.54 4.97
CA MET A 106 4.97 -12.62 5.50
C MET A 106 6.07 -13.03 4.54
N ASN A 107 5.78 -13.06 3.24
CA ASN A 107 6.77 -13.37 2.20
C ASN A 107 7.87 -12.31 2.12
N VAL A 108 7.53 -11.04 2.12
CA VAL A 108 8.52 -9.93 2.10
C VAL A 108 9.40 -9.96 3.34
N LEU A 109 8.82 -10.09 4.52
CA LEU A 109 9.57 -10.14 5.78
C LEU A 109 10.50 -11.35 5.84
N SER A 110 10.03 -12.52 5.45
CA SER A 110 10.82 -13.74 5.43
C SER A 110 11.95 -13.67 4.40
N THR A 111 11.66 -13.17 3.20
CA THR A 111 12.67 -13.02 2.14
C THR A 111 13.76 -12.04 2.55
N ALA A 112 13.42 -10.90 3.15
CA ALA A 112 14.38 -9.92 3.62
C ALA A 112 15.30 -10.50 4.72
N GLU A 113 14.76 -11.29 5.62
CA GLU A 113 15.53 -11.94 6.69
C GLU A 113 16.47 -13.03 6.13
N PHE A 114 15.96 -13.94 5.31
CA PHE A 114 16.74 -15.07 4.79
C PHE A 114 17.75 -14.66 3.73
N ALA A 115 17.47 -13.63 2.95
CA ALA A 115 18.34 -13.19 1.86
C ALA A 115 19.70 -12.68 2.34
N ARG A 116 19.81 -12.27 3.61
CA ARG A 116 21.11 -11.92 4.22
C ARG A 116 22.07 -13.09 4.28
N TYR A 117 21.55 -14.31 4.36
CA TYR A 117 22.33 -15.53 4.58
C TYR A 117 22.42 -16.40 3.33
N ALA A 118 21.63 -16.12 2.31
CA ALA A 118 21.59 -16.87 1.05
C ALA A 118 22.45 -16.20 -0.02
N THR A 119 23.03 -17.02 -0.92
CA THR A 119 23.62 -16.53 -2.15
C THR A 119 22.52 -15.93 -3.03
N ALA A 120 22.52 -14.60 -3.18
CA ALA A 120 21.52 -13.92 -3.98
C ALA A 120 21.75 -14.18 -5.48
N THR A 121 20.65 -14.44 -6.20
CA THR A 121 20.62 -14.36 -7.65
C THR A 121 20.65 -12.90 -8.09
N ASP A 122 21.09 -12.63 -9.33
CA ASP A 122 21.29 -11.27 -9.86
C ASP A 122 20.03 -10.39 -9.79
N HIS A 123 18.83 -11.00 -9.77
CA HIS A 123 17.55 -10.29 -9.75
C HIS A 123 16.81 -10.32 -8.40
N ALA A 124 17.38 -10.99 -7.39
CA ALA A 124 16.69 -11.16 -6.11
C ALA A 124 16.41 -9.84 -5.40
N MET A 125 17.33 -8.89 -5.46
CA MET A 125 17.16 -7.55 -4.87
C MET A 125 16.09 -6.75 -5.59
N ASP A 126 16.10 -6.74 -6.93
CA ASP A 126 15.08 -6.06 -7.74
C ASP A 126 13.70 -6.64 -7.51
N ASP A 127 13.58 -7.95 -7.45
CA ASP A 127 12.32 -8.65 -7.20
C ASP A 127 11.76 -8.32 -5.82
N LEU A 128 12.61 -8.30 -4.80
CA LEU A 128 12.21 -7.95 -3.45
C LEU A 128 11.79 -6.48 -3.34
N TYR A 129 12.52 -5.58 -3.99
CA TYR A 129 12.16 -4.16 -4.04
C TYR A 129 10.79 -3.96 -4.67
N THR A 130 10.53 -4.60 -5.81
CA THR A 130 9.24 -4.56 -6.50
C THR A 130 8.13 -5.15 -5.64
N ALA A 131 8.34 -6.31 -5.02
CA ALA A 131 7.38 -6.96 -4.14
C ALA A 131 7.04 -6.07 -2.93
N THR A 132 8.02 -5.42 -2.33
CA THR A 132 7.82 -4.53 -1.19
C THR A 132 7.07 -3.25 -1.59
N THR A 133 7.38 -2.69 -2.75
CA THR A 133 6.66 -1.53 -3.31
C THR A 133 5.18 -1.87 -3.54
N ASN A 134 4.90 -3.00 -4.15
CA ASN A 134 3.53 -3.47 -4.40
C ASN A 134 2.79 -3.75 -3.09
N LEU A 135 3.47 -4.32 -2.11
CA LEU A 135 2.90 -4.58 -0.78
C LEU A 135 2.46 -3.28 -0.10
N ILE A 136 3.31 -2.26 -0.07
CA ILE A 136 2.99 -0.96 0.52
C ILE A 136 1.79 -0.34 -0.19
N ASN A 137 1.76 -0.38 -1.52
CA ASN A 137 0.65 0.13 -2.30
C ASN A 137 -0.66 -0.62 -1.99
N ASN A 138 -0.61 -1.93 -1.89
CA ASN A 138 -1.77 -2.75 -1.55
C ASN A 138 -2.27 -2.48 -0.12
N LEU A 139 -1.36 -2.27 0.83
CA LEU A 139 -1.72 -1.92 2.21
C LEU A 139 -2.32 -0.52 2.31
N GLU A 140 -1.85 0.44 1.50
CA GLU A 140 -2.45 1.79 1.45
C GLU A 140 -3.90 1.74 0.95
N ASP A 141 -4.23 0.81 0.06
CA ASP A 141 -5.60 0.61 -0.43
C ASP A 141 -6.52 -0.06 0.60
N GLN A 142 -5.96 -0.71 1.62
CA GLN A 142 -6.74 -1.31 2.71
C GLN A 142 -7.15 -0.26 3.73
N LYS A 143 -8.37 -0.36 4.21
CA LYS A 143 -8.86 0.44 5.33
C LYS A 143 -8.42 -0.20 6.64
N ILE A 144 -7.31 0.27 7.15
CA ILE A 144 -6.78 -0.19 8.44
C ILE A 144 -6.98 0.88 9.49
#